data_e76f1f58757f0e04c705eb99316de6b5
#
_entry.id   e76f1f58757f0e04c705eb99316de6b5
#
_cell.length_a   1.000
_cell.length_b   1.000
_cell.length_c   1.000
_cell.angle_alpha   90.00
_cell.angle_beta   90.00
_cell.angle_gamma   90.00
#
_symmetry.space_group_name_H-M   'P 1'
#
loop_
_entity.id
_entity.type
_entity.pdbx_description
1 polymer ?
#
loop_
_entity_poly.entity_id
_entity_poly.type
_entity_poly.pdbx_seq_one_letter_code
_entity_poly.pdbx_strand_id
1 'polypeptide(L)'
;VLTQILTQQMDQFLGGRPVTLWDVISDLPEVRSKTSKEKDSAANWGRILKSVLNENWFKSSPRVIQREIRKVLKNLKVIDRTCGSRYAPYRGDHRKLKNWFNDERLSSTCNHESRGHIVEDLHRYLYAACFAGINDRSPTLSDFPEELLPKHNNVREALTGSKFNDRFRVQVKGEPSTTIASHISKDGHY
;
A
#
# COMPACT_ATOMS: atom_id res chain seq x y z
N VAL A 1 30.75 -16.61 2.52
CA VAL A 1 31.69 -15.59 3.01
C VAL A 1 31.19 -14.19 2.64
N LEU A 2 30.96 -13.85 1.36
CA LEU A 2 30.46 -12.51 0.96
C LEU A 2 29.08 -12.17 1.58
N THR A 3 28.16 -13.11 1.60
CA THR A 3 26.85 -12.94 2.21
C THR A 3 26.95 -12.69 3.72
N GLN A 4 27.83 -13.39 4.43
CA GLN A 4 28.07 -13.20 5.86
C GLN A 4 28.69 -11.84 6.18
N ILE A 5 29.61 -11.36 5.36
CA ILE A 5 30.23 -10.04 5.53
C ILE A 5 29.20 -8.93 5.29
N LEU A 6 28.37 -9.06 4.26
CA LEU A 6 27.28 -8.10 3.97
C LEU A 6 26.24 -8.09 5.09
N THR A 7 25.85 -9.26 5.60
CA THR A 7 24.91 -9.36 6.71
C THR A 7 25.50 -8.72 7.99
N GLN A 8 26.76 -9.00 8.31
CA GLN A 8 27.42 -8.46 9.48
C GLN A 8 27.64 -6.93 9.40
N GLN A 9 27.95 -6.40 8.21
CA GLN A 9 28.01 -4.96 7.99
C GLN A 9 26.62 -4.30 8.05
N MET A 10 25.59 -4.93 7.51
CA MET A 10 24.21 -4.46 7.67
C MET A 10 23.75 -4.49 9.13
N ASP A 11 24.03 -5.54 9.88
CA ASP A 11 23.68 -5.65 11.28
C ASP A 11 24.35 -4.57 12.15
N GLN A 12 25.62 -4.26 11.89
CA GLN A 12 26.33 -3.14 12.53
C GLN A 12 25.70 -1.78 12.16
N PHE A 13 25.30 -1.62 10.92
CA PHE A 13 24.70 -0.36 10.43
C PHE A 13 23.28 -0.14 10.96
N LEU A 14 22.55 -1.22 11.22
CA LEU A 14 21.12 -1.21 11.57
C LEU A 14 20.86 -1.41 13.07
N GLY A 15 21.92 -1.59 13.87
CA GLY A 15 21.77 -1.83 15.31
C GLY A 15 21.02 -3.11 15.64
N GLY A 16 21.16 -4.15 14.80
CA GLY A 16 20.64 -5.51 15.03
C GLY A 16 19.13 -5.69 14.81
N ARG A 17 18.39 -4.68 14.34
CA ARG A 17 16.98 -4.82 13.96
C ARG A 17 16.80 -4.74 12.42
N PRO A 18 15.86 -5.50 11.85
CA PRO A 18 15.51 -5.35 10.42
C PRO A 18 15.10 -3.92 10.08
N VAL A 19 15.45 -3.47 8.88
CA VAL A 19 14.93 -2.20 8.33
C VAL A 19 13.47 -2.40 7.96
N THR A 20 12.62 -1.59 8.57
CA THR A 20 11.19 -1.63 8.26
C THR A 20 10.87 -0.76 7.04
N LEU A 21 9.73 -1.01 6.43
CA LEU A 21 9.22 -0.16 5.36
C LEU A 21 9.19 1.31 5.77
N TRP A 22 8.74 1.59 7.00
CA TRP A 22 8.61 2.96 7.49
C TRP A 22 9.95 3.65 7.72
N ASP A 23 10.98 2.92 8.06
CA ASP A 23 12.34 3.47 8.15
C ASP A 23 12.83 4.02 6.79
N VAL A 24 12.25 3.55 5.67
CA VAL A 24 12.69 3.88 4.31
C VAL A 24 11.83 4.94 3.63
N ILE A 25 10.50 4.91 3.84
CA ILE A 25 9.58 5.76 3.07
C ILE A 25 8.86 6.82 3.90
N SER A 26 9.16 6.94 5.20
CA SER A 26 8.42 7.84 6.11
C SER A 26 8.56 9.33 5.79
N ASP A 27 9.58 9.72 5.05
CA ASP A 27 9.85 11.09 4.62
C ASP A 27 9.24 11.42 3.25
N LEU A 28 8.75 10.42 2.52
CA LEU A 28 8.09 10.66 1.25
C LEU A 28 6.73 11.34 1.46
N PRO A 29 6.36 12.30 0.60
CA PRO A 29 5.04 12.92 0.66
C PRO A 29 3.93 11.88 0.50
N GLU A 30 2.89 11.98 1.35
CA GLU A 30 1.71 11.12 1.20
C GLU A 30 0.95 11.45 -0.09
N VAL A 31 0.59 10.44 -0.84
CA VAL A 31 -0.20 10.56 -2.07
C VAL A 31 -1.48 9.74 -2.00
N ARG A 32 -2.54 10.22 -2.65
CA ARG A 32 -3.72 9.41 -2.96
C ARG A 32 -3.58 8.81 -4.35
N SER A 33 -4.27 7.72 -4.63
CA SER A 33 -4.39 7.27 -6.01
C SER A 33 -5.23 8.24 -6.85
N LYS A 34 -5.01 8.25 -8.18
CA LYS A 34 -5.96 8.82 -9.14
C LYS A 34 -7.16 7.90 -9.28
N THR A 35 -8.28 8.45 -9.73
CA THR A 35 -9.43 7.64 -10.19
C THR A 35 -9.30 7.40 -11.70
N SER A 36 -9.56 6.16 -12.15
CA SER A 36 -9.64 5.81 -13.56
C SER A 36 -11.10 5.61 -13.97
N LYS A 37 -11.42 5.89 -15.23
CA LYS A 37 -12.78 5.84 -15.81
C LYS A 37 -13.75 6.91 -15.26
N GLU A 38 -13.35 7.70 -14.30
CA GLU A 38 -14.11 8.83 -13.77
C GLU A 38 -13.20 10.07 -13.69
N LYS A 39 -13.82 11.26 -13.59
CA LYS A 39 -13.07 12.51 -13.40
C LYS A 39 -12.27 12.44 -12.09
N ASP A 40 -10.96 12.56 -12.18
CA ASP A 40 -10.10 12.55 -11.00
C ASP A 40 -10.24 13.86 -10.21
N SER A 41 -10.53 13.70 -8.93
CA SER A 41 -10.45 14.75 -7.92
C SER A 41 -10.36 14.15 -6.52
N ALA A 42 -9.82 14.90 -5.56
CA ALA A 42 -9.79 14.49 -4.18
C ALA A 42 -11.21 14.22 -3.62
N ALA A 43 -12.17 15.07 -3.99
CA ALA A 43 -13.57 14.90 -3.61
C ALA A 43 -14.18 13.61 -4.16
N ASN A 44 -13.95 13.29 -5.44
CA ASN A 44 -14.46 12.06 -6.05
C ASN A 44 -13.80 10.82 -5.44
N TRP A 45 -12.49 10.83 -5.25
CA TRP A 45 -11.77 9.77 -4.56
C TRP A 45 -12.32 9.53 -3.14
N GLY A 46 -12.53 10.60 -2.37
CA GLY A 46 -13.13 10.48 -1.03
C GLY A 46 -14.56 9.98 -1.05
N ARG A 47 -15.38 10.35 -2.06
CA ARG A 47 -16.74 9.84 -2.27
C ARG A 47 -16.71 8.32 -2.54
N ILE A 48 -15.82 7.87 -3.41
CA ILE A 48 -15.63 6.44 -3.72
C ILE A 48 -15.25 5.65 -2.47
N LEU A 49 -14.29 6.12 -1.70
CA LEU A 49 -13.93 5.40 -0.46
C LEU A 49 -15.09 5.35 0.55
N LYS A 50 -15.87 6.43 0.68
CA LYS A 50 -17.02 6.47 1.58
C LYS A 50 -18.17 5.59 1.10
N SER A 51 -18.31 5.34 -0.22
CA SER A 51 -19.37 4.47 -0.74
C SER A 51 -19.29 3.03 -0.22
N VAL A 52 -18.11 2.60 0.22
CA VAL A 52 -17.89 1.30 0.88
C VAL A 52 -18.89 1.04 2.00
N LEU A 53 -19.33 2.05 2.75
CA LEU A 53 -20.27 1.89 3.84
C LEU A 53 -21.66 1.36 3.41
N ASN A 54 -21.98 1.47 2.13
CA ASN A 54 -23.23 0.98 1.53
C ASN A 54 -23.10 -0.42 0.92
N GLU A 55 -21.87 -0.91 0.72
CA GLU A 55 -21.59 -2.17 0.07
C GLU A 55 -22.00 -3.38 0.94
N ASN A 56 -22.46 -4.45 0.29
CA ASN A 56 -22.87 -5.66 0.98
C ASN A 56 -21.70 -6.37 1.64
N TRP A 57 -20.55 -6.45 0.96
CA TRP A 57 -19.34 -7.04 1.52
C TRP A 57 -18.88 -6.33 2.81
N PHE A 58 -19.07 -5.00 2.89
CA PHE A 58 -18.75 -4.27 4.11
C PHE A 58 -19.70 -4.65 5.26
N LYS A 59 -21.01 -4.74 4.97
CA LYS A 59 -22.01 -5.10 5.97
C LYS A 59 -21.86 -6.52 6.48
N SER A 60 -21.38 -7.45 5.62
CA SER A 60 -21.14 -8.86 5.99
C SER A 60 -19.74 -9.10 6.56
N SER A 61 -18.80 -8.15 6.47
CA SER A 61 -17.46 -8.27 7.02
C SER A 61 -17.45 -8.39 8.55
N PRO A 62 -16.39 -8.96 9.15
CA PRO A 62 -16.23 -9.02 10.60
C PRO A 62 -16.33 -7.63 11.24
N ARG A 63 -16.96 -7.53 12.41
CA ARG A 63 -17.18 -6.24 13.11
C ARG A 63 -15.91 -5.46 13.39
N VAL A 64 -14.76 -6.15 13.56
CA VAL A 64 -13.46 -5.50 13.76
C VAL A 64 -13.02 -4.75 12.50
N ILE A 65 -13.19 -5.36 11.33
CA ILE A 65 -12.91 -4.74 10.03
C ILE A 65 -13.83 -3.54 9.79
N GLN A 66 -15.14 -3.72 10.01
CA GLN A 66 -16.10 -2.63 9.85
C GLN A 66 -15.76 -1.42 10.73
N ARG A 67 -15.36 -1.66 11.98
CA ARG A 67 -14.96 -0.61 12.91
C ARG A 67 -13.71 0.14 12.43
N GLU A 68 -12.70 -0.58 11.97
CA GLU A 68 -11.47 0.03 11.47
C GLU A 68 -11.71 0.83 10.19
N ILE A 69 -12.49 0.30 9.25
CA ILE A 69 -12.88 1.05 8.04
C ILE A 69 -13.61 2.35 8.42
N ARG A 70 -14.58 2.30 9.32
CA ARG A 70 -15.28 3.51 9.77
C ARG A 70 -14.33 4.52 10.43
N LYS A 71 -13.40 4.04 11.25
CA LYS A 71 -12.40 4.88 11.90
C LYS A 71 -11.49 5.56 10.87
N VAL A 72 -10.98 4.81 9.89
CA VAL A 72 -10.15 5.34 8.80
C VAL A 72 -10.92 6.39 8.00
N LEU A 73 -12.14 6.08 7.57
CA LEU A 73 -12.97 7.00 6.78
C LEU A 73 -13.38 8.27 7.54
N LYS A 74 -13.59 8.17 8.85
CA LYS A 74 -13.87 9.35 9.72
C LYS A 74 -12.69 10.29 9.80
N ASN A 75 -11.48 9.74 9.86
CA ASN A 75 -10.23 10.51 10.03
C ASN A 75 -9.57 10.88 8.68
N LEU A 76 -10.17 10.48 7.57
CA LEU A 76 -9.61 10.69 6.25
C LEU A 76 -9.63 12.17 5.85
N LYS A 77 -8.46 12.79 5.82
CA LYS A 77 -8.28 14.15 5.31
C LYS A 77 -8.17 14.10 3.78
N VAL A 78 -9.30 14.28 3.10
CA VAL A 78 -9.40 14.14 1.63
C VAL A 78 -8.78 15.33 0.91
N ILE A 79 -8.96 16.54 1.43
CA ILE A 79 -8.65 17.80 0.73
C ILE A 79 -7.15 17.99 0.56
N ASP A 80 -6.35 17.57 1.53
CA ASP A 80 -4.91 17.79 1.56
C ASP A 80 -4.11 16.74 0.77
N ARG A 81 -4.79 15.73 0.18
CA ARG A 81 -4.11 14.62 -0.49
C ARG A 81 -4.04 14.85 -1.99
N THR A 82 -2.82 14.98 -2.47
CA THR A 82 -2.49 15.09 -3.90
C THR A 82 -2.23 13.72 -4.51
N CYS A 83 -2.15 13.66 -5.84
CA CYS A 83 -1.70 12.47 -6.56
C CYS A 83 -0.19 12.40 -6.71
N GLY A 84 0.52 13.30 -6.04
CA GLY A 84 1.95 13.48 -6.25
C GLY A 84 2.25 14.24 -7.53
N SER A 85 3.52 14.25 -7.91
CA SER A 85 4.01 14.92 -9.12
C SER A 85 5.31 14.29 -9.59
N ARG A 86 5.71 14.63 -10.83
CA ARG A 86 7.00 14.23 -11.38
C ARG A 86 8.18 14.68 -10.54
N TYR A 87 8.06 15.80 -9.87
CA TYR A 87 9.03 16.36 -8.93
C TYR A 87 8.28 16.78 -7.66
N ALA A 88 8.20 15.88 -6.68
CA ALA A 88 7.58 16.17 -5.40
C ALA A 88 8.61 16.76 -4.43
N PRO A 89 8.26 17.77 -3.62
CA PRO A 89 9.17 18.29 -2.60
C PRO A 89 9.67 17.16 -1.69
N TYR A 90 10.99 17.13 -1.51
CA TYR A 90 11.64 16.13 -0.67
C TYR A 90 12.04 16.74 0.67
N ARG A 91 11.70 16.08 1.76
CA ARG A 91 12.04 16.56 3.11
C ARG A 91 13.32 15.94 3.66
N GLY A 92 13.74 14.79 3.15
CA GLY A 92 15.04 14.18 3.35
C GLY A 92 15.48 13.97 4.78
N ASP A 93 14.61 13.45 5.65
CA ASP A 93 14.94 13.27 7.07
C ASP A 93 15.12 11.81 7.47
N HIS A 94 15.74 11.01 6.61
CA HIS A 94 16.14 9.62 6.94
C HIS A 94 17.32 9.60 7.88
N ARG A 95 17.09 9.67 9.18
CA ARG A 95 18.17 9.70 10.18
C ARG A 95 19.06 8.46 10.12
N LYS A 96 18.49 7.26 9.86
CA LYS A 96 19.25 6.00 9.89
C LYS A 96 19.91 5.63 8.57
N LEU A 97 19.30 5.99 7.44
CA LEU A 97 19.72 5.57 6.11
C LEU A 97 20.00 6.77 5.18
N LYS A 98 20.26 7.94 5.78
CA LYS A 98 20.47 9.20 5.06
C LYS A 98 21.49 9.04 3.92
N ASN A 99 22.66 8.48 4.22
CA ASN A 99 23.72 8.32 3.24
C ASN A 99 23.42 7.30 2.13
N TRP A 100 22.37 6.47 2.31
CA TRP A 100 21.96 5.47 1.32
C TRP A 100 20.89 6.01 0.38
N PHE A 101 19.92 6.77 0.88
CA PHE A 101 18.75 7.21 0.13
C PHE A 101 18.78 8.67 -0.27
N ASN A 102 19.53 9.52 0.44
CA ASN A 102 19.56 10.93 0.13
C ASN A 102 20.68 11.26 -0.85
N ASP A 103 20.32 11.94 -1.90
CA ASP A 103 21.26 12.62 -2.78
C ASP A 103 21.11 14.14 -2.56
N GLU A 104 22.11 14.77 -1.94
CA GLU A 104 22.09 16.20 -1.62
C GLU A 104 22.02 17.10 -2.87
N ARG A 105 22.29 16.57 -4.05
CA ARG A 105 22.13 17.26 -5.33
C ARG A 105 20.69 17.35 -5.79
N LEU A 106 19.78 16.54 -5.19
CA LEU A 106 18.36 16.51 -5.52
C LEU A 106 17.55 17.26 -4.46
N SER A 107 16.81 18.26 -4.91
CA SER A 107 15.88 19.03 -4.07
C SER A 107 14.48 18.44 -4.03
N SER A 108 14.24 17.34 -4.77
CA SER A 108 12.92 16.74 -4.92
C SER A 108 13.00 15.23 -5.13
N THR A 109 11.94 14.51 -4.76
CA THR A 109 11.73 13.13 -5.12
C THR A 109 11.20 13.06 -6.56
N CYS A 110 11.89 12.32 -7.42
CA CYS A 110 11.50 12.18 -8.82
C CYS A 110 10.43 11.10 -9.00
N ASN A 111 9.49 11.35 -9.92
CA ASN A 111 8.43 10.40 -10.31
C ASN A 111 7.57 9.90 -9.13
N HIS A 112 7.41 10.72 -8.10
CA HIS A 112 6.57 10.41 -6.95
C HIS A 112 5.12 10.75 -7.24
N GLU A 113 4.51 9.98 -8.12
CA GLU A 113 3.09 10.15 -8.50
C GLU A 113 2.36 8.81 -8.57
N SER A 114 1.11 8.87 -8.13
CA SER A 114 0.23 7.71 -8.09
C SER A 114 -0.39 7.40 -9.45
N ARG A 115 -0.82 6.15 -9.61
CA ARG A 115 -1.61 5.70 -10.75
C ARG A 115 -3.11 5.84 -10.50
N GLY A 116 -3.90 5.74 -11.60
CA GLY A 116 -5.35 5.66 -11.54
C GLY A 116 -5.84 4.25 -11.31
N HIS A 117 -6.83 4.12 -10.43
CA HIS A 117 -7.49 2.86 -10.10
C HIS A 117 -9.00 2.95 -10.34
N ILE A 118 -9.62 1.82 -10.65
CA ILE A 118 -11.07 1.70 -10.73
C ILE A 118 -11.67 1.66 -9.31
N VAL A 119 -12.98 1.87 -9.23
CA VAL A 119 -13.72 1.90 -7.95
C VAL A 119 -13.49 0.62 -7.13
N GLU A 120 -13.59 -0.52 -7.78
CA GLU A 120 -13.43 -1.83 -7.15
C GLU A 120 -12.03 -2.01 -6.56
N ASP A 121 -10.98 -1.50 -7.22
CA ASP A 121 -9.61 -1.58 -6.69
C ASP A 121 -9.43 -0.66 -5.48
N LEU A 122 -10.03 0.53 -5.50
CA LEU A 122 -10.01 1.40 -4.32
C LEU A 122 -10.68 0.76 -3.10
N HIS A 123 -11.77 0.03 -3.31
CA HIS A 123 -12.42 -0.74 -2.26
C HIS A 123 -11.52 -1.88 -1.74
N ARG A 124 -10.85 -2.62 -2.65
CA ARG A 124 -9.88 -3.67 -2.31
C ARG A 124 -8.72 -3.12 -1.49
N TYR A 125 -8.15 -1.98 -1.90
CA TYR A 125 -7.04 -1.37 -1.17
C TYR A 125 -7.45 -0.84 0.20
N LEU A 126 -8.64 -0.26 0.33
CA LEU A 126 -9.14 0.14 1.63
C LEU A 126 -9.32 -1.07 2.56
N TYR A 127 -9.91 -2.16 2.04
CA TYR A 127 -10.02 -3.40 2.79
C TYR A 127 -8.66 -3.94 3.20
N ALA A 128 -7.74 -4.09 2.23
CA ALA A 128 -6.41 -4.64 2.45
C ALA A 128 -5.60 -3.83 3.47
N ALA A 129 -5.64 -2.50 3.39
CA ALA A 129 -4.95 -1.63 4.34
C ALA A 129 -5.52 -1.75 5.76
N CYS A 130 -6.86 -1.78 5.90
CA CYS A 130 -7.51 -1.98 7.20
C CYS A 130 -7.23 -3.37 7.78
N PHE A 131 -7.26 -4.41 6.94
CA PHE A 131 -6.92 -5.78 7.33
C PHE A 131 -5.47 -5.86 7.82
N ALA A 132 -4.53 -5.30 7.08
CA ALA A 132 -3.12 -5.30 7.44
C ALA A 132 -2.84 -4.54 8.73
N GLY A 133 -3.51 -3.40 8.94
CA GLY A 133 -3.40 -2.64 10.18
C GLY A 133 -3.95 -3.32 11.42
N ILE A 134 -4.80 -4.35 11.27
CA ILE A 134 -5.34 -5.15 12.38
C ILE A 134 -4.51 -6.40 12.63
N ASN A 135 -4.00 -7.02 11.56
CA ASN A 135 -3.41 -8.36 11.60
C ASN A 135 -1.88 -8.37 11.45
N ASP A 136 -1.25 -7.19 11.30
CA ASP A 136 0.19 -7.01 11.07
C ASP A 136 0.74 -7.85 9.91
N ARG A 137 -0.11 -8.16 8.93
CA ARG A 137 0.24 -8.86 7.71
C ARG A 137 -0.63 -8.42 6.53
N SER A 138 -0.11 -8.53 5.32
CA SER A 138 -0.90 -8.35 4.10
C SER A 138 -1.98 -9.44 3.98
N PRO A 139 -3.19 -9.12 3.49
CA PRO A 139 -4.17 -10.14 3.15
C PRO A 139 -3.71 -10.98 1.96
N THR A 140 -4.16 -12.22 1.91
CA THR A 140 -4.17 -13.08 0.73
C THR A 140 -5.57 -13.07 0.10
N LEU A 141 -5.75 -13.65 -1.08
CA LEU A 141 -7.08 -13.70 -1.72
C LEU A 141 -8.15 -14.37 -0.85
N SER A 142 -7.76 -15.34 -0.01
CA SER A 142 -8.68 -16.00 0.92
C SER A 142 -9.16 -15.14 2.09
N ASP A 143 -8.47 -14.04 2.36
CA ASP A 143 -8.86 -13.09 3.42
C ASP A 143 -9.90 -12.07 2.92
N PHE A 144 -10.09 -11.94 1.60
CA PHE A 144 -11.03 -10.98 1.03
C PHE A 144 -12.47 -11.51 1.02
N PRO A 145 -13.47 -10.65 1.24
CA PRO A 145 -14.86 -10.96 0.90
C PRO A 145 -14.99 -11.37 -0.58
N GLU A 146 -15.91 -12.29 -0.88
CA GLU A 146 -16.09 -12.83 -2.22
C GLU A 146 -16.35 -11.74 -3.28
N GLU A 147 -17.12 -10.72 -2.92
CA GLU A 147 -17.45 -9.60 -3.81
C GLU A 147 -16.24 -8.71 -4.17
N LEU A 148 -15.19 -8.74 -3.35
CA LEU A 148 -13.94 -8.03 -3.61
C LEU A 148 -12.94 -8.85 -4.41
N LEU A 149 -13.18 -10.14 -4.63
CA LEU A 149 -12.28 -10.96 -5.44
C LEU A 149 -12.25 -10.45 -6.90
N PRO A 150 -11.08 -10.54 -7.57
CA PRO A 150 -10.98 -10.18 -8.97
C PRO A 150 -11.84 -11.10 -9.84
N LYS A 151 -12.46 -10.55 -10.88
CA LYS A 151 -13.27 -11.30 -11.84
C LYS A 151 -12.40 -11.97 -12.91
N HIS A 152 -11.44 -12.80 -12.52
CA HIS A 152 -10.56 -13.53 -13.42
C HIS A 152 -10.74 -15.05 -13.28
N ASN A 153 -10.62 -15.77 -14.38
CA ASN A 153 -10.78 -17.23 -14.41
C ASN A 153 -9.84 -17.98 -13.46
N ASN A 154 -8.67 -17.41 -13.18
CA ASN A 154 -7.63 -18.02 -12.34
C ASN A 154 -7.81 -17.78 -10.82
N VAL A 155 -8.83 -17.04 -10.39
CA VAL A 155 -9.03 -16.74 -8.95
C VAL A 155 -9.35 -17.98 -8.17
N ARG A 156 -10.17 -18.90 -8.72
CA ARG A 156 -10.49 -20.17 -8.08
C ARG A 156 -9.25 -21.03 -7.84
N GLU A 157 -8.34 -21.10 -8.83
CA GLU A 157 -7.08 -21.84 -8.72
C GLU A 157 -6.12 -21.17 -7.72
N ALA A 158 -6.11 -19.83 -7.63
CA ALA A 158 -5.33 -19.10 -6.64
C ALA A 158 -5.85 -19.34 -5.21
N LEU A 159 -7.17 -19.45 -5.01
CA LEU A 159 -7.76 -19.77 -3.70
C LEU A 159 -7.44 -21.19 -3.23
N THR A 160 -7.22 -22.14 -4.15
CA THR A 160 -6.80 -23.51 -3.82
C THR A 160 -5.28 -23.66 -3.61
N GLY A 161 -4.52 -22.57 -3.71
CA GLY A 161 -3.07 -22.56 -3.50
C GLY A 161 -2.23 -23.05 -4.68
N SER A 162 -2.87 -23.36 -5.82
CA SER A 162 -2.17 -23.82 -7.03
C SER A 162 -1.55 -22.68 -7.86
N LYS A 163 -1.92 -21.42 -7.57
CA LYS A 163 -1.39 -20.22 -8.22
C LYS A 163 -1.18 -19.09 -7.20
N PHE A 164 -0.56 -17.99 -7.64
CA PHE A 164 -0.32 -16.81 -6.82
C PHE A 164 -1.60 -16.31 -6.15
N ASN A 165 -1.65 -16.36 -4.83
CA ASN A 165 -2.77 -15.91 -4.01
C ASN A 165 -2.51 -14.56 -3.31
N ASP A 166 -1.39 -13.92 -3.59
CA ASP A 166 -0.90 -12.71 -2.94
C ASP A 166 -1.16 -11.42 -3.76
N ARG A 167 -2.18 -11.44 -4.61
CA ARG A 167 -2.68 -10.24 -5.32
C ARG A 167 -3.25 -9.23 -4.33
N PHE A 168 -3.16 -7.95 -4.66
CA PHE A 168 -3.60 -6.84 -3.80
C PHE A 168 -2.88 -6.79 -2.44
N ARG A 169 -1.60 -7.10 -2.46
CA ARG A 169 -0.74 -6.93 -1.28
C ARG A 169 -0.63 -5.48 -0.90
N VAL A 170 -0.60 -5.24 0.42
CA VAL A 170 -0.16 -3.97 1.00
C VAL A 170 1.09 -4.22 1.82
N GLN A 171 2.03 -3.30 1.77
CA GLN A 171 3.21 -3.36 2.60
C GLN A 171 2.85 -2.96 4.04
N VAL A 172 3.41 -3.65 5.02
CA VAL A 172 3.14 -3.40 6.44
C VAL A 172 4.20 -2.47 7.01
N LYS A 173 3.74 -1.40 7.67
CA LYS A 173 4.58 -0.30 8.12
C LYS A 173 5.75 -0.74 9.00
N GLY A 174 5.51 -1.66 9.96
CA GLY A 174 6.49 -2.15 10.94
C GLY A 174 7.35 -3.31 10.45
N GLU A 175 7.11 -3.81 9.23
CA GLU A 175 7.78 -4.97 8.67
C GLU A 175 8.79 -4.58 7.59
N PRO A 176 9.78 -5.42 7.30
CA PRO A 176 10.61 -5.27 6.12
C PRO A 176 9.78 -5.30 4.85
N SER A 177 10.18 -4.48 3.87
CA SER A 177 9.54 -4.51 2.55
C SER A 177 9.71 -5.86 1.88
N THR A 178 8.64 -6.36 1.26
CA THR A 178 8.72 -7.55 0.42
C THR A 178 9.08 -7.18 -1.01
N THR A 179 9.82 -8.06 -1.69
CA THR A 179 10.18 -7.87 -3.10
C THR A 179 8.92 -7.86 -3.98
N ILE A 180 8.82 -6.87 -4.84
CA ILE A 180 7.81 -6.81 -5.89
C ILE A 180 8.35 -7.63 -7.06
N ALA A 181 7.83 -8.84 -7.25
CA ALA A 181 8.37 -9.82 -8.19
C ALA A 181 7.84 -9.66 -9.63
N SER A 182 6.84 -8.81 -9.86
CA SER A 182 6.24 -8.67 -11.18
C SER A 182 5.85 -7.23 -11.53
N HIS A 183 5.35 -7.05 -12.75
CA HIS A 183 5.07 -5.75 -13.33
C HIS A 183 3.90 -5.06 -12.61
N ILE A 184 4.20 -4.09 -11.76
CA ILE A 184 3.22 -3.29 -11.01
C ILE A 184 2.05 -2.80 -11.89
N SER A 185 2.32 -2.49 -13.16
CA SER A 185 1.31 -1.92 -14.05
C SER A 185 0.33 -2.93 -14.67
N LYS A 186 0.61 -4.22 -14.59
CA LYS A 186 -0.19 -5.25 -15.27
C LYS A 186 -0.71 -6.34 -14.35
N ASP A 187 -0.01 -6.64 -13.27
CA ASP A 187 -0.26 -7.86 -12.50
C ASP A 187 -0.84 -7.60 -11.09
N GLY A 188 -1.23 -6.37 -10.79
CA GLY A 188 -1.95 -6.04 -9.57
C GLY A 188 -1.12 -6.15 -8.28
N HIS A 189 0.19 -6.12 -8.36
CA HIS A 189 1.07 -5.93 -7.22
C HIS A 189 1.23 -4.44 -6.96
N TYR A 190 0.68 -3.97 -5.86
CA TYR A 190 0.65 -2.55 -5.49
C TYR A 190 1.23 -2.33 -4.10
#